data_e6436dcc6b81843a5e31300bebacd973
#
_entry.id   e6436dcc6b81843a5e31300bebacd973
#
_cell.length_a   1.000
_cell.length_b   1.000
_cell.length_c   1.000
_cell.angle_alpha   90.00
_cell.angle_beta   90.00
_cell.angle_gamma   90.00
#
_symmetry.space_group_name_H-M   'P 1'
#
loop_
_entity.id
_entity.type
_entity.pdbx_description
1 polymer ?
#
loop_
_entity_poly.entity_id
_entity_poly.type
_entity_poly.pdbx_seq_one_letter_code
_entity_poly.pdbx_strand_id
1 'polypeptide(L)'
;VVRRAPAARTVAPRASVRRTPTRVLQQPIARRRTERPEIDVPGKIAIYAGFEFDHEIHQCLDPLESVMIAGTADNSQSMVAMTAMSKADLAIIELDCGGELQGLAVARAIAANSPATGIMIYTPALNPRAFKALWVYGSQKWSMITRASLANPAHVRATVKSAVRGLTWSEPGVQRQWSELGDRPRSIEDRQKLMRTA
;
A
#
# COMPACT_ATOMS: atom_id res chain seq x y z
N VAL A 1 10.94 -40.33 -81.09
CA VAL A 1 12.01 -40.03 -80.10
C VAL A 1 11.38 -40.18 -78.68
N VAL A 2 11.62 -41.39 -78.16
CA VAL A 2 11.10 -41.72 -76.76
C VAL A 2 12.16 -41.38 -75.78
N ARG A 3 11.88 -40.43 -74.86
CA ARG A 3 12.75 -40.14 -73.72
C ARG A 3 12.34 -40.99 -72.50
N ARG A 4 13.25 -41.89 -72.11
CA ARG A 4 13.17 -42.68 -70.88
C ARG A 4 13.33 -41.75 -69.66
N ALA A 5 12.45 -41.91 -68.68
CA ALA A 5 12.59 -41.30 -67.30
C ALA A 5 13.54 -42.15 -66.47
N PRO A 6 14.34 -41.53 -65.58
CA PRO A 6 15.20 -42.25 -64.65
C PRO A 6 14.46 -42.76 -63.40
N ALA A 7 14.88 -43.91 -62.91
CA ALA A 7 14.37 -44.66 -61.79
C ALA A 7 14.50 -43.92 -60.48
N ALA A 8 13.44 -43.98 -59.68
CA ALA A 8 13.37 -43.50 -58.27
C ALA A 8 14.22 -44.38 -57.33
N ARG A 9 15.14 -43.80 -56.64
CA ARG A 9 15.91 -44.41 -55.55
C ARG A 9 15.08 -44.48 -54.31
N THR A 10 14.72 -45.67 -53.87
CA THR A 10 14.05 -45.95 -52.57
C THR A 10 15.05 -45.71 -51.42
N VAL A 11 14.79 -44.76 -50.57
CA VAL A 11 15.57 -44.51 -49.35
C VAL A 11 14.84 -45.26 -48.21
N ALA A 12 15.55 -46.16 -47.55
CA ALA A 12 15.09 -46.90 -46.41
C ALA A 12 14.87 -45.98 -45.17
N PRO A 13 13.84 -46.24 -44.35
CA PRO A 13 13.60 -45.41 -43.15
C PRO A 13 14.63 -45.72 -42.07
N ARG A 14 15.25 -44.64 -41.57
CA ARG A 14 16.14 -44.68 -40.39
C ARG A 14 15.31 -44.90 -39.14
N ALA A 15 15.63 -45.97 -38.39
CA ALA A 15 15.09 -46.25 -37.09
C ALA A 15 15.29 -45.07 -36.12
N SER A 16 14.22 -44.48 -35.63
CA SER A 16 14.22 -43.48 -34.59
C SER A 16 14.49 -44.12 -33.22
N VAL A 17 15.67 -43.85 -32.67
CA VAL A 17 16.00 -44.19 -31.29
C VAL A 17 15.11 -43.33 -30.37
N ARG A 18 14.12 -43.94 -29.75
CA ARG A 18 13.31 -43.35 -28.68
C ARG A 18 14.24 -43.09 -27.47
N ARG A 19 14.61 -41.82 -27.27
CA ARG A 19 15.21 -41.38 -25.99
C ARG A 19 14.09 -41.25 -24.97
N THR A 20 14.09 -42.09 -23.97
CA THR A 20 13.26 -41.99 -22.78
C THR A 20 13.67 -40.72 -22.03
N PRO A 21 12.73 -39.77 -21.72
CA PRO A 21 13.08 -38.62 -20.90
C PRO A 21 13.32 -39.09 -19.46
N THR A 22 14.55 -38.97 -18.99
CA THR A 22 14.89 -39.12 -17.58
C THR A 22 14.15 -38.05 -16.81
N ARG A 23 13.12 -38.47 -16.08
CA ARG A 23 12.32 -37.63 -15.19
C ARG A 23 13.22 -37.21 -14.02
N VAL A 24 13.88 -36.05 -14.16
CA VAL A 24 14.55 -35.39 -13.04
C VAL A 24 13.46 -34.95 -12.08
N LEU A 25 13.33 -35.69 -10.97
CA LEU A 25 12.55 -35.29 -9.82
C LEU A 25 13.15 -33.98 -9.27
N GLN A 26 12.65 -32.85 -9.74
CA GLN A 26 12.89 -31.58 -9.08
C GLN A 26 12.18 -31.64 -7.72
N GLN A 27 12.92 -31.99 -6.68
CA GLN A 27 12.47 -31.75 -5.32
C GLN A 27 12.20 -30.24 -5.18
N PRO A 28 11.02 -29.83 -4.68
CA PRO A 28 10.78 -28.44 -4.37
C PRO A 28 11.79 -28.05 -3.30
N ILE A 29 12.74 -27.20 -3.66
CA ILE A 29 13.61 -26.50 -2.69
C ILE A 29 12.65 -25.67 -1.85
N ALA A 30 12.26 -26.21 -0.70
CA ALA A 30 11.58 -25.46 0.34
C ALA A 30 12.54 -24.30 0.69
N ARG A 31 12.28 -23.13 0.08
CA ARG A 31 12.91 -21.88 0.51
C ARG A 31 12.50 -21.73 1.97
N ARG A 32 13.36 -22.16 2.90
CA ARG A 32 13.32 -21.72 4.29
C ARG A 32 13.35 -20.20 4.22
N ARG A 33 12.16 -19.61 4.32
CA ARG A 33 11.98 -18.21 4.63
C ARG A 33 12.68 -18.07 5.98
N THR A 34 13.93 -17.62 5.97
CA THR A 34 14.59 -17.16 7.19
C THR A 34 13.74 -16.01 7.66
N GLU A 35 12.81 -16.30 8.57
CA GLU A 35 12.12 -15.30 9.35
C GLU A 35 13.24 -14.54 10.06
N ARG A 36 13.62 -13.40 9.49
CA ARG A 36 14.41 -12.43 10.25
C ARG A 36 13.60 -12.17 11.50
N PRO A 37 14.21 -12.26 12.70
CA PRO A 37 13.50 -11.92 13.93
C PRO A 37 12.88 -10.55 13.69
N GLU A 38 11.56 -10.48 13.84
CA GLU A 38 10.78 -9.24 13.67
C GLU A 38 11.20 -8.33 14.81
N ILE A 39 12.20 -7.46 14.56
CA ILE A 39 12.64 -6.47 15.52
C ILE A 39 11.47 -5.55 15.72
N ASP A 40 10.85 -5.66 16.87
CA ASP A 40 9.74 -4.83 17.27
C ASP A 40 10.29 -3.43 17.52
N VAL A 41 10.09 -2.53 16.58
CA VAL A 41 10.54 -1.15 16.67
C VAL A 41 9.50 -0.39 17.47
N PRO A 42 9.85 0.12 18.66
CA PRO A 42 8.92 0.95 19.42
C PRO A 42 8.56 2.18 18.60
N GLY A 43 7.27 2.50 18.54
CA GLY A 43 6.78 3.63 17.77
C GLY A 43 5.70 4.40 18.53
N LYS A 44 5.74 5.74 18.39
CA LYS A 44 4.70 6.62 18.90
C LYS A 44 3.71 6.96 17.80
N ILE A 45 2.44 6.79 18.09
CA ILE A 45 1.36 7.02 17.14
C ILE A 45 0.46 8.15 17.66
N ALA A 46 0.20 9.14 16.79
CA ALA A 46 -0.84 10.13 16.98
C ALA A 46 -2.04 9.79 16.08
N ILE A 47 -3.26 9.94 16.57
CA ILE A 47 -4.48 9.56 15.88
C ILE A 47 -5.36 10.80 15.67
N TYR A 48 -5.83 11.02 14.44
CA TYR A 48 -6.86 12.00 14.09
C TYR A 48 -8.10 11.25 13.60
N ALA A 49 -9.13 11.23 14.44
CA ALA A 49 -10.25 10.33 14.23
C ALA A 49 -11.54 10.87 14.85
N GLY A 50 -12.67 10.56 14.22
CA GLY A 50 -13.97 10.56 14.87
C GLY A 50 -14.13 9.36 15.80
N PHE A 51 -15.18 9.39 16.63
CA PHE A 51 -15.39 8.42 17.69
C PHE A 51 -15.41 6.95 17.23
N GLU A 52 -16.06 6.65 16.12
CA GLU A 52 -16.17 5.26 15.63
C GLU A 52 -14.82 4.70 15.22
N PHE A 53 -14.08 5.43 14.39
CA PHE A 53 -12.78 4.98 13.91
C PHE A 53 -11.75 4.93 15.04
N ASP A 54 -11.77 5.89 15.98
CA ASP A 54 -10.88 5.87 17.13
C ASP A 54 -11.02 4.57 17.92
N HIS A 55 -12.25 4.15 18.21
CA HIS A 55 -12.51 2.90 18.90
C HIS A 55 -12.01 1.67 18.11
N GLU A 56 -12.32 1.59 16.82
CA GLU A 56 -11.92 0.47 15.96
C GLU A 56 -10.39 0.36 15.83
N ILE A 57 -9.69 1.47 15.64
CA ILE A 57 -8.23 1.46 15.46
C ILE A 57 -7.52 1.11 16.77
N HIS A 58 -7.99 1.60 17.91
CA HIS A 58 -7.46 1.22 19.22
C HIS A 58 -7.55 -0.28 19.44
N GLN A 59 -8.69 -0.91 19.18
CA GLN A 59 -8.83 -2.38 19.27
C GLN A 59 -7.83 -3.14 18.39
N CYS A 60 -7.50 -2.58 17.22
CA CYS A 60 -6.49 -3.19 16.34
C CYS A 60 -5.08 -3.05 16.89
N LEU A 61 -4.78 -1.96 17.60
CA LEU A 61 -3.44 -1.61 18.06
C LEU A 61 -3.11 -2.11 19.47
N ASP A 62 -4.10 -2.27 20.35
CA ASP A 62 -3.91 -2.70 21.75
C ASP A 62 -2.99 -3.92 21.94
N PRO A 63 -3.03 -4.95 21.07
CA PRO A 63 -2.11 -6.09 21.19
C PRO A 63 -0.65 -5.79 20.81
N LEU A 64 -0.32 -4.56 20.37
CA LEU A 64 1.03 -4.17 19.99
C LEU A 64 1.75 -3.53 21.18
N GLU A 65 2.48 -4.33 21.95
CA GLU A 65 3.26 -3.85 23.11
C GLU A 65 4.34 -2.83 22.72
N SER A 66 4.81 -2.86 21.49
CA SER A 66 5.83 -1.94 20.97
C SER A 66 5.28 -0.60 20.47
N VAL A 67 3.96 -0.42 20.44
CA VAL A 67 3.32 0.80 19.96
C VAL A 67 2.74 1.57 21.14
N MET A 68 3.13 2.85 21.23
CA MET A 68 2.58 3.77 22.20
C MET A 68 1.68 4.80 21.51
N ILE A 69 0.41 4.85 21.88
CA ILE A 69 -0.50 5.88 21.40
C ILE A 69 -0.23 7.16 22.18
N ALA A 70 0.23 8.20 21.48
CA ALA A 70 0.53 9.51 22.05
C ALA A 70 -0.76 10.28 22.41
N GLY A 71 -1.83 9.98 21.70
CA GLY A 71 -3.16 10.55 21.93
C GLY A 71 -4.01 10.52 20.68
N THR A 72 -5.29 10.89 20.86
CA THR A 72 -6.25 11.10 19.76
C THR A 72 -6.71 12.55 19.77
N ALA A 73 -6.94 13.10 18.59
CA ALA A 73 -7.50 14.42 18.39
C ALA A 73 -8.64 14.37 17.38
N ASP A 74 -9.67 15.17 17.60
CA ASP A 74 -10.83 15.34 16.72
C ASP A 74 -10.80 16.66 15.93
N ASN A 75 -9.78 17.49 16.19
CA ASN A 75 -9.58 18.75 15.48
C ASN A 75 -8.15 18.88 14.93
N SER A 76 -8.05 19.58 13.81
CA SER A 76 -6.82 19.70 13.03
C SER A 76 -5.66 20.35 13.78
N GLN A 77 -5.95 21.39 14.56
CA GLN A 77 -4.91 22.14 15.29
C GLN A 77 -4.29 21.28 16.39
N SER A 78 -5.13 20.61 17.19
CA SER A 78 -4.68 19.70 18.24
C SER A 78 -3.87 18.54 17.67
N MET A 79 -4.31 17.98 16.52
CA MET A 79 -3.58 16.89 15.89
C MET A 79 -2.18 17.30 15.43
N VAL A 80 -2.05 18.43 14.75
CA VAL A 80 -0.74 18.93 14.29
C VAL A 80 0.18 19.23 15.48
N ALA A 81 -0.36 19.90 16.52
CA ALA A 81 0.40 20.22 17.74
C ALA A 81 0.83 18.94 18.47
N MET A 82 -0.08 17.99 18.69
CA MET A 82 0.20 16.72 19.36
C MET A 82 1.27 15.92 18.61
N THR A 83 1.18 15.83 17.29
CA THR A 83 2.16 15.12 16.46
C THR A 83 3.57 15.71 16.64
N ALA A 84 3.68 17.03 16.61
CA ALA A 84 4.95 17.72 16.78
C ALA A 84 5.50 17.58 18.21
N MET A 85 4.66 17.79 19.23
CA MET A 85 5.08 17.74 20.65
C MET A 85 5.47 16.33 21.11
N SER A 86 4.72 15.32 20.68
CA SER A 86 5.02 13.92 21.01
C SER A 86 6.16 13.35 20.20
N LYS A 87 6.59 14.03 19.14
CA LYS A 87 7.52 13.51 18.12
C LYS A 87 7.02 12.14 17.60
N ALA A 88 5.76 12.11 17.17
CA ALA A 88 5.14 10.89 16.71
C ALA A 88 5.86 10.31 15.49
N ASP A 89 6.09 9.01 15.50
CA ASP A 89 6.70 8.28 14.36
C ASP A 89 5.67 8.04 13.26
N LEU A 90 4.38 7.95 13.62
CA LEU A 90 3.27 7.75 12.71
C LEU A 90 2.06 8.61 13.11
N ALA A 91 1.44 9.24 12.14
CA ALA A 91 0.12 9.86 12.25
C ALA A 91 -0.90 9.01 11.49
N ILE A 92 -1.91 8.49 12.18
CA ILE A 92 -3.06 7.82 11.56
C ILE A 92 -4.17 8.85 11.46
N ILE A 93 -4.71 9.05 10.25
CA ILE A 93 -5.59 10.17 9.94
C ILE A 93 -6.84 9.66 9.24
N GLU A 94 -7.99 9.84 9.87
CA GLU A 94 -9.27 9.63 9.21
C GLU A 94 -9.55 10.77 8.22
N LEU A 95 -9.80 10.41 6.97
CA LEU A 95 -9.87 11.36 5.86
C LEU A 95 -10.96 12.42 6.03
N ASP A 96 -12.13 12.02 6.51
CA ASP A 96 -13.32 12.88 6.62
C ASP A 96 -13.60 13.34 8.06
N CYS A 97 -12.71 13.09 9.02
CA CYS A 97 -12.83 13.60 10.39
C CYS A 97 -12.80 15.14 10.38
N GLY A 98 -13.77 15.75 11.02
CA GLY A 98 -13.92 17.22 11.07
C GLY A 98 -14.53 17.84 9.79
N GLY A 99 -14.85 17.05 8.78
CA GLY A 99 -15.47 17.49 7.52
C GLY A 99 -14.86 16.82 6.30
N GLU A 100 -15.52 16.99 5.16
CA GLU A 100 -15.13 16.36 3.89
C GLU A 100 -13.67 16.66 3.54
N LEU A 101 -12.85 15.59 3.42
CA LEU A 101 -11.43 15.65 3.11
C LEU A 101 -10.57 16.50 4.07
N GLN A 102 -11.09 16.84 5.26
CA GLN A 102 -10.32 17.62 6.24
C GLN A 102 -9.04 16.90 6.68
N GLY A 103 -9.08 15.58 6.80
CA GLY A 103 -7.90 14.76 7.07
C GLY A 103 -6.78 14.93 6.05
N LEU A 104 -7.10 15.22 4.79
CA LEU A 104 -6.09 15.50 3.78
C LEU A 104 -5.33 16.80 4.07
N ALA A 105 -6.04 17.85 4.55
CA ALA A 105 -5.41 19.10 4.96
C ALA A 105 -4.52 18.89 6.19
N VAL A 106 -4.98 18.11 7.18
CA VAL A 106 -4.22 17.73 8.37
C VAL A 106 -2.95 16.96 8.00
N ALA A 107 -3.07 15.95 7.14
CA ALA A 107 -1.93 15.16 6.67
C ALA A 107 -0.86 16.03 6.01
N ARG A 108 -1.27 16.99 5.18
CA ARG A 108 -0.35 17.94 4.53
C ARG A 108 0.31 18.87 5.54
N ALA A 109 -0.42 19.36 6.52
CA ALA A 109 0.13 20.20 7.59
C ALA A 109 1.17 19.42 8.42
N ILE A 110 0.89 18.17 8.77
CA ILE A 110 1.86 17.30 9.47
C ILE A 110 3.09 17.06 8.59
N ALA A 111 2.92 16.71 7.31
CA ALA A 111 4.03 16.50 6.40
C ALA A 111 4.95 17.72 6.27
N ALA A 112 4.39 18.94 6.37
CA ALA A 112 5.15 20.18 6.33
C ALA A 112 5.87 20.49 7.65
N ASN A 113 5.22 20.26 8.80
CA ASN A 113 5.73 20.64 10.12
C ASN A 113 6.55 19.52 10.81
N SER A 114 6.29 18.26 10.46
CA SER A 114 6.93 17.07 11.04
C SER A 114 7.30 16.08 9.92
N PRO A 115 8.26 16.42 9.06
CA PRO A 115 8.55 15.63 7.84
C PRO A 115 9.08 14.21 8.11
N ALA A 116 9.54 13.93 9.32
CA ALA A 116 9.97 12.60 9.76
C ALA A 116 8.80 11.69 10.14
N THR A 117 7.61 12.25 10.41
CA THR A 117 6.43 11.48 10.80
C THR A 117 5.84 10.75 9.59
N GLY A 118 5.71 9.43 9.66
CA GLY A 118 4.94 8.65 8.69
C GLY A 118 3.46 9.06 8.69
N ILE A 119 2.78 8.91 7.56
CA ILE A 119 1.35 9.21 7.47
C ILE A 119 0.60 7.99 6.95
N MET A 120 -0.45 7.63 7.65
CA MET A 120 -1.41 6.61 7.25
C MET A 120 -2.81 7.23 7.18
N ILE A 121 -3.41 7.19 6.01
CA ILE A 121 -4.78 7.67 5.79
C ILE A 121 -5.75 6.51 5.95
N TYR A 122 -6.79 6.72 6.74
CA TYR A 122 -7.96 5.85 6.79
C TYR A 122 -9.14 6.50 6.10
N THR A 123 -9.89 5.70 5.35
CA THR A 123 -11.20 6.10 4.81
C THR A 123 -12.15 4.90 4.83
N PRO A 124 -13.40 5.06 5.30
CA PRO A 124 -14.37 3.95 5.31
C PRO A 124 -14.69 3.46 3.90
N ALA A 125 -14.71 4.35 2.93
CA ALA A 125 -14.94 4.03 1.53
C ALA A 125 -14.17 4.98 0.62
N LEU A 126 -13.50 4.44 -0.38
CA LEU A 126 -12.87 5.22 -1.43
C LEU A 126 -13.91 5.67 -2.44
N ASN A 127 -14.52 6.83 -2.22
CA ASN A 127 -15.30 7.46 -3.26
C ASN A 127 -14.37 8.10 -4.32
N PRO A 128 -14.82 8.28 -5.58
CA PRO A 128 -13.98 8.80 -6.67
C PRO A 128 -13.34 10.16 -6.36
N ARG A 129 -14.06 11.04 -5.66
CA ARG A 129 -13.58 12.38 -5.31
C ARG A 129 -12.45 12.33 -4.26
N ALA A 130 -12.66 11.55 -3.19
CA ALA A 130 -11.64 11.34 -2.17
C ALA A 130 -10.38 10.72 -2.76
N PHE A 131 -10.54 9.69 -3.58
CA PHE A 131 -9.46 9.01 -4.25
C PHE A 131 -8.65 9.97 -5.15
N LYS A 132 -9.35 10.78 -5.95
CA LYS A 132 -8.73 11.78 -6.82
C LYS A 132 -8.00 12.86 -6.02
N ALA A 133 -8.60 13.35 -4.93
CA ALA A 133 -7.96 14.32 -4.05
C ALA A 133 -6.68 13.78 -3.43
N LEU A 134 -6.70 12.54 -2.93
CA LEU A 134 -5.51 11.86 -2.41
C LEU A 134 -4.45 11.65 -3.50
N TRP A 135 -4.85 11.32 -4.72
CA TRP A 135 -3.94 11.20 -5.85
C TRP A 135 -3.25 12.53 -6.19
N VAL A 136 -4.02 13.62 -6.23
CA VAL A 136 -3.53 14.95 -6.62
C VAL A 136 -2.70 15.61 -5.53
N TYR A 137 -3.17 15.57 -4.29
CA TYR A 137 -2.61 16.34 -3.17
C TYR A 137 -1.86 15.51 -2.13
N GLY A 138 -2.10 14.21 -2.10
CA GLY A 138 -1.41 13.31 -1.18
C GLY A 138 0.04 13.05 -1.59
N SER A 139 0.72 12.21 -0.84
CA SER A 139 2.07 11.75 -1.13
C SER A 139 2.11 10.26 -1.44
N GLN A 140 3.00 9.85 -2.34
CA GLN A 140 3.27 8.42 -2.58
C GLN A 140 3.87 7.72 -1.35
N LYS A 141 4.38 8.51 -0.41
CA LYS A 141 4.94 8.01 0.84
C LYS A 141 3.90 7.79 1.93
N TRP A 142 2.62 8.07 1.67
CA TRP A 142 1.55 7.84 2.64
C TRP A 142 1.00 6.44 2.47
N SER A 143 0.83 5.76 3.58
CA SER A 143 0.09 4.50 3.64
C SER A 143 -1.41 4.77 3.59
N MET A 144 -2.19 3.79 3.12
CA MET A 144 -3.63 3.92 3.08
C MET A 144 -4.29 2.60 3.49
N ILE A 145 -5.28 2.72 4.36
CA ILE A 145 -6.16 1.63 4.79
C ILE A 145 -7.61 2.03 4.62
N THR A 146 -8.46 1.04 4.38
CA THR A 146 -9.92 1.21 4.30
C THR A 146 -10.62 0.43 5.41
N ARG A 147 -11.95 0.54 5.52
CA ARG A 147 -12.71 -0.28 6.46
C ARG A 147 -12.51 -1.78 6.23
N ALA A 148 -12.28 -2.20 4.99
CA ALA A 148 -11.97 -3.60 4.70
C ALA A 148 -10.68 -4.09 5.37
N SER A 149 -9.68 -3.21 5.51
CA SER A 149 -8.44 -3.52 6.27
C SER A 149 -8.71 -3.74 7.75
N LEU A 150 -9.62 -2.97 8.36
CA LEU A 150 -9.94 -3.09 9.78
C LEU A 150 -10.59 -4.44 10.14
N ALA A 151 -11.27 -5.07 9.18
CA ALA A 151 -11.79 -6.43 9.36
C ALA A 151 -10.66 -7.48 9.58
N ASN A 152 -9.41 -7.13 9.32
CA ASN A 152 -8.25 -7.98 9.58
C ASN A 152 -7.22 -7.25 10.47
N PRO A 153 -7.37 -7.29 11.80
CA PRO A 153 -6.46 -6.60 12.73
C PRO A 153 -4.98 -6.97 12.56
N ALA A 154 -4.67 -8.22 12.21
CA ALA A 154 -3.30 -8.64 11.97
C ALA A 154 -2.67 -7.88 10.78
N HIS A 155 -3.47 -7.62 9.74
CA HIS A 155 -3.05 -6.84 8.59
C HIS A 155 -2.81 -5.37 8.95
N VAL A 156 -3.73 -4.76 9.73
CA VAL A 156 -3.55 -3.38 10.22
C VAL A 156 -2.27 -3.26 11.03
N ARG A 157 -2.03 -4.18 11.97
CA ARG A 157 -0.79 -4.20 12.77
C ARG A 157 0.47 -4.28 11.91
N ALA A 158 0.49 -5.17 10.92
CA ALA A 158 1.63 -5.29 10.01
C ALA A 158 1.86 -4.01 9.20
N THR A 159 0.78 -3.35 8.75
CA THR A 159 0.82 -2.08 8.03
C THR A 159 1.35 -0.95 8.92
N VAL A 160 0.88 -0.85 10.16
CA VAL A 160 1.34 0.13 11.15
C VAL A 160 2.81 -0.05 11.46
N LYS A 161 3.27 -1.27 11.75
CA LYS A 161 4.69 -1.57 11.96
C LYS A 161 5.56 -1.17 10.75
N SER A 162 5.07 -1.39 9.55
CA SER A 162 5.76 -0.96 8.32
C SER A 162 5.80 0.56 8.20
N ALA A 163 4.69 1.25 8.48
CA ALA A 163 4.59 2.70 8.38
C ALA A 163 5.46 3.43 9.42
N VAL A 164 5.55 2.94 10.66
CA VAL A 164 6.47 3.43 11.69
C VAL A 164 7.93 3.35 11.23
N ARG A 165 8.27 2.34 10.43
CA ARG A 165 9.62 2.19 9.83
C ARG A 165 9.82 3.04 8.56
N GLY A 166 8.89 3.91 8.22
CA GLY A 166 8.94 4.75 7.02
C GLY A 166 8.63 3.98 5.72
N LEU A 167 8.11 2.76 5.81
CA LEU A 167 7.69 1.99 4.64
C LEU A 167 6.25 2.35 4.29
N THR A 168 6.00 2.55 3.01
CA THR A 168 4.65 2.86 2.50
C THR A 168 3.91 1.58 2.17
N TRP A 169 2.65 1.53 2.54
CA TRP A 169 1.76 0.46 2.16
C TRP A 169 0.41 1.02 1.69
N SER A 170 -0.16 0.38 0.68
CA SER A 170 -1.52 0.65 0.22
C SER A 170 -2.18 -0.65 -0.20
N GLU A 171 -3.47 -0.75 0.01
CA GLU A 171 -4.25 -1.91 -0.41
C GLU A 171 -4.10 -2.18 -1.92
N PRO A 172 -4.08 -3.45 -2.36
CA PRO A 172 -3.95 -3.79 -3.78
C PRO A 172 -5.00 -3.12 -4.68
N GLY A 173 -6.22 -2.92 -4.17
CA GLY A 173 -7.29 -2.19 -4.86
C GLY A 173 -6.93 -0.72 -5.11
N VAL A 174 -6.39 -0.05 -4.09
CA VAL A 174 -5.90 1.33 -4.15
C VAL A 174 -4.74 1.45 -5.13
N GLN A 175 -3.78 0.53 -5.05
CA GLN A 175 -2.62 0.54 -5.97
C GLN A 175 -3.04 0.39 -7.42
N ARG A 176 -4.00 -0.49 -7.71
CA ARG A 176 -4.54 -0.70 -9.06
C ARG A 176 -5.18 0.57 -9.60
N GLN A 177 -6.07 1.19 -8.83
CA GLN A 177 -6.71 2.45 -9.22
C GLN A 177 -5.69 3.57 -9.44
N TRP A 178 -4.65 3.66 -8.61
CA TRP A 178 -3.58 4.63 -8.84
C TRP A 178 -2.81 4.37 -10.13
N SER A 179 -2.58 3.12 -10.48
CA SER A 179 -1.92 2.77 -11.75
C SER A 179 -2.77 3.17 -12.96
N GLU A 180 -4.10 3.10 -12.85
CA GLU A 180 -5.04 3.50 -13.90
C GLU A 180 -5.07 5.02 -14.11
N LEU A 181 -4.78 5.82 -13.09
CA LEU A 181 -4.72 7.29 -13.20
C LEU A 181 -3.44 7.81 -13.87
N GLY A 182 -2.44 6.95 -14.07
CA GLY A 182 -1.16 7.32 -14.69
C GLY A 182 -0.27 8.17 -13.79
N ASP A 183 0.49 9.09 -14.38
CA ASP A 183 1.43 9.93 -13.66
C ASP A 183 0.73 11.00 -12.82
N ARG A 184 1.26 11.22 -11.60
CA ARG A 184 0.76 12.28 -10.72
C ARG A 184 1.05 13.66 -11.30
N PRO A 185 0.10 14.61 -11.17
CA PRO A 185 0.30 15.98 -11.63
C PRO A 185 1.44 16.65 -10.86
N ARG A 186 2.40 17.21 -11.59
CA ARG A 186 3.59 17.84 -11.00
C ARG A 186 3.38 19.33 -10.73
N SER A 187 2.58 20.01 -11.58
CA SER A 187 2.31 21.42 -11.44
C SER A 187 1.05 21.73 -10.62
N ILE A 188 0.96 22.95 -10.08
CA ILE A 188 -0.26 23.43 -9.40
C ILE A 188 -1.42 23.55 -10.39
N GLU A 189 -1.15 23.98 -11.62
CA GLU A 189 -2.13 24.14 -12.68
C GLU A 189 -2.74 22.81 -13.10
N ASP A 190 -1.91 21.77 -13.28
CA ASP A 190 -2.38 20.42 -13.59
C ASP A 190 -3.27 19.87 -12.46
N ARG A 191 -2.90 20.13 -11.20
CA ARG A 191 -3.70 19.73 -10.04
C ARG A 191 -5.07 20.39 -10.03
N GLN A 192 -5.12 21.70 -10.28
CA GLN A 192 -6.36 22.46 -10.33
C GLN A 192 -7.25 22.00 -11.49
N LYS A 193 -6.67 21.78 -12.67
CA LYS A 193 -7.38 21.28 -13.83
C LYS A 193 -8.02 19.89 -13.56
N LEU A 194 -7.26 18.98 -12.99
CA LEU A 194 -7.74 17.65 -12.63
C LEU A 194 -8.90 17.70 -11.64
N MET A 195 -8.90 18.60 -10.66
CA MET A 195 -9.98 18.70 -9.67
C MET A 195 -11.26 19.33 -10.20
N ARG A 196 -11.18 20.17 -11.26
CA ARG A 196 -12.37 20.76 -11.90
C ARG A 196 -13.16 19.76 -12.77
N THR A 197 -12.54 18.69 -13.21
CA THR A 197 -13.14 17.65 -14.06
C THR A 197 -13.73 16.47 -13.28
N ALA A 198 -13.85 16.58 -11.98
CA ALA A 198 -14.47 15.64 -11.06
C ALA A 198 -15.79 16.18 -10.56
#